data_e55ff45ddfd29ac849335434d1d88337
#
_entry.id   e55ff45ddfd29ac849335434d1d88337
#
_cell.length_a   1.000
_cell.length_b   1.000
_cell.length_c   1.000
_cell.angle_alpha   90.00
_cell.angle_beta   90.00
_cell.angle_gamma   90.00
#
_symmetry.space_group_name_H-M   'P 1'
#
loop_
_entity.id
_entity.type
_entity.pdbx_description
1 polymer ?
#
loop_
_entity_poly.entity_id
_entity_poly.type
_entity_poly.pdbx_seq_one_letter_code
_entity_poly.pdbx_strand_id
1 'polypeptide(L)'
;LNGVYYYRRKSYKLEGGVSMGRHGTIAGRKAAQDSKRAALFTKYAKAITVAAKDGGDPEYNAGLRVAIEKAKAISMPNDNITRAIKKGTGELEGVSYEELSFEGYGAGGVAFIVDCLTDNTNRTTSFVKSSFDKHGGNVGTPGCVSYMFSRKGVLLIERTDEINEDDIMEAALEAGADDIVSDEESFTVYTDPSVYPDVHKALTDAGYTFIESDVEFVPSVDSTPSENDIPKLRKLIDVLEDNDDIQKVHTNCAIDLYE
;
A
#
# COMPACT_ATOMS: atom_id res chain seq x y z
N LEU A 1 33.39 -0.48 11.45
CA LEU A 1 32.51 -1.50 12.08
C LEU A 1 31.07 -1.06 11.87
N ASN A 2 30.56 -1.24 10.65
CA ASN A 2 29.19 -0.94 10.27
C ASN A 2 28.34 -2.17 10.54
N GLY A 3 27.46 -2.07 11.54
CA GLY A 3 26.47 -3.10 11.82
C GLY A 3 25.37 -3.06 10.76
N VAL A 4 25.44 -4.00 9.84
CA VAL A 4 24.32 -4.31 8.95
C VAL A 4 23.28 -5.04 9.81
N TYR A 5 22.17 -4.37 10.11
CA TYR A 5 21.06 -4.99 10.80
C TYR A 5 20.31 -5.90 9.82
N TYR A 6 20.66 -7.18 9.83
CA TYR A 6 19.86 -8.23 9.19
C TYR A 6 18.52 -8.34 9.92
N TYR A 7 17.46 -7.80 9.35
CA TYR A 7 16.09 -8.15 9.75
C TYR A 7 15.77 -9.56 9.26
N ARG A 8 16.27 -10.55 10.00
CA ARG A 8 15.90 -11.95 9.81
C ARG A 8 14.50 -12.14 10.39
N ARG A 9 13.44 -11.98 9.59
CA ARG A 9 12.12 -12.44 9.96
C ARG A 9 12.15 -13.95 10.15
N LYS A 10 11.94 -14.38 11.38
CA LYS A 10 11.63 -15.78 11.66
C LYS A 10 10.21 -16.01 11.15
N SER A 11 10.07 -16.75 10.04
CA SER A 11 8.81 -17.36 9.68
C SER A 11 8.44 -18.36 10.77
N TYR A 12 7.38 -18.10 11.50
CA TYR A 12 6.79 -19.09 12.39
C TYR A 12 5.83 -19.93 11.52
N LYS A 13 6.25 -21.14 11.17
CA LYS A 13 5.35 -22.17 10.66
C LYS A 13 4.46 -22.60 11.83
N LEU A 14 3.19 -22.21 11.84
CA LEU A 14 2.17 -22.99 12.55
C LEU A 14 1.89 -24.22 11.69
N GLU A 15 1.82 -25.40 12.35
CA GLU A 15 1.42 -26.64 11.70
C GLU A 15 0.00 -26.46 11.11
N GLY A 16 -0.07 -26.22 9.80
CA GLY A 16 -1.29 -25.90 9.09
C GLY A 16 -1.10 -25.10 7.81
N GLY A 17 0.13 -24.83 7.39
CA GLY A 17 0.42 -24.36 6.03
C GLY A 17 0.03 -22.91 5.71
N VAL A 18 -0.02 -22.02 6.69
CA VAL A 18 -0.25 -20.59 6.48
C VAL A 18 1.10 -19.88 6.49
N SER A 19 1.52 -19.36 5.35
CA SER A 19 2.67 -18.46 5.25
C SER A 19 2.29 -17.15 5.95
N MET A 20 2.93 -16.85 7.08
CA MET A 20 2.73 -15.60 7.80
C MET A 20 3.65 -14.54 7.22
N GLY A 21 3.12 -13.75 6.32
CA GLY A 21 3.72 -12.55 5.77
C GLY A 21 2.75 -11.38 5.90
N ARG A 22 3.28 -10.21 6.11
CA ARG A 22 2.59 -8.91 6.22
C ARG A 22 1.67 -8.57 5.06
N HIS A 23 1.80 -9.29 3.99
CA HIS A 23 1.04 -9.21 2.76
C HIS A 23 0.48 -10.60 2.49
N GLY A 24 -0.80 -10.81 2.37
CA GLY A 24 -1.44 -12.08 2.02
C GLY A 24 -0.80 -12.83 0.87
N THR A 25 -1.20 -14.08 0.70
CA THR A 25 -0.70 -14.87 -0.44
C THR A 25 -0.91 -14.12 -1.75
N ILE A 26 0.00 -14.29 -2.72
CA ILE A 26 -0.11 -13.67 -4.05
C ILE A 26 -1.46 -13.98 -4.71
N ALA A 27 -1.95 -15.21 -4.56
CA ALA A 27 -3.24 -15.65 -5.07
C ALA A 27 -4.41 -14.89 -4.43
N GLY A 28 -4.38 -14.68 -3.10
CA GLY A 28 -5.40 -13.91 -2.37
C GLY A 28 -5.44 -12.45 -2.82
N ARG A 29 -4.30 -11.81 -3.05
CA ARG A 29 -4.22 -10.43 -3.54
C ARG A 29 -4.73 -10.28 -4.96
N LYS A 30 -4.35 -11.18 -5.89
CA LYS A 30 -4.86 -11.16 -7.26
C LYS A 30 -6.40 -11.30 -7.27
N ALA A 31 -6.96 -12.22 -6.48
CA ALA A 31 -8.41 -12.41 -6.37
C ALA A 31 -9.13 -11.19 -5.77
N ALA A 32 -8.58 -10.56 -4.74
CA ALA A 32 -9.13 -9.35 -4.14
C ALA A 32 -9.12 -8.16 -5.10
N GLN A 33 -8.05 -8.01 -5.90
CA GLN A 33 -7.95 -7.01 -6.95
C GLN A 33 -9.05 -7.14 -8.00
N ASP A 34 -9.34 -8.37 -8.46
CA ASP A 34 -10.34 -8.62 -9.49
C ASP A 34 -11.76 -8.32 -9.00
N SER A 35 -12.09 -8.64 -7.75
CA SER A 35 -13.43 -8.45 -7.17
C SER A 35 -13.78 -6.98 -6.89
N LYS A 36 -12.80 -6.12 -6.67
CA LYS A 36 -12.99 -4.71 -6.28
C LYS A 36 -12.65 -3.71 -7.40
N ARG A 37 -12.59 -4.15 -8.65
CA ARG A 37 -12.09 -3.36 -9.80
C ARG A 37 -12.78 -2.00 -9.97
N ALA A 38 -14.10 -1.92 -9.77
CA ALA A 38 -14.83 -0.66 -9.94
C ALA A 38 -14.50 0.36 -8.85
N ALA A 39 -14.37 -0.09 -7.60
CA ALA A 39 -13.94 0.74 -6.48
C ALA A 39 -12.49 1.24 -6.68
N LEU A 40 -11.62 0.36 -7.17
CA LEU A 40 -10.24 0.72 -7.52
C LEU A 40 -10.18 1.82 -8.61
N PHE A 41 -11.07 1.77 -9.62
CA PHE A 41 -11.13 2.84 -10.61
C PHE A 41 -11.45 4.20 -9.99
N THR A 42 -12.35 4.24 -9.02
CA THR A 42 -12.67 5.48 -8.29
C THR A 42 -11.48 5.96 -7.49
N LYS A 43 -10.80 5.08 -6.74
CA LYS A 43 -9.61 5.41 -5.95
C LYS A 43 -8.49 5.97 -6.83
N TYR A 44 -8.13 5.29 -7.91
CA TYR A 44 -7.08 5.75 -8.82
C TYR A 44 -7.46 7.02 -9.58
N ALA A 45 -8.74 7.22 -9.93
CA ALA A 45 -9.19 8.47 -10.53
C ALA A 45 -9.01 9.66 -9.58
N LYS A 46 -9.27 9.48 -8.27
CA LYS A 46 -9.02 10.50 -7.25
C LYS A 46 -7.51 10.79 -7.15
N ALA A 47 -6.67 9.74 -7.06
CA ALA A 47 -5.22 9.88 -6.98
C ALA A 47 -4.64 10.60 -8.20
N ILE A 48 -5.07 10.26 -9.42
CA ILE A 48 -4.69 10.96 -10.66
C ILE A 48 -5.11 12.43 -10.61
N THR A 49 -6.34 12.71 -10.16
CA THR A 49 -6.85 14.10 -10.07
C THR A 49 -6.02 14.94 -9.12
N VAL A 50 -5.60 14.38 -7.98
CA VAL A 50 -4.75 15.11 -7.02
C VAL A 50 -3.35 15.29 -7.56
N ALA A 51 -2.72 14.24 -8.09
CA ALA A 51 -1.38 14.33 -8.66
C ALA A 51 -1.31 15.33 -9.84
N ALA A 52 -2.38 15.44 -10.63
CA ALA A 52 -2.45 16.37 -11.75
C ALA A 52 -2.57 17.85 -11.36
N LYS A 53 -2.81 18.18 -10.07
CA LYS A 53 -2.79 19.57 -9.59
C LYS A 53 -1.41 20.22 -9.76
N ASP A 54 -0.35 19.42 -9.61
CA ASP A 54 1.04 19.87 -9.76
C ASP A 54 1.54 19.86 -11.21
N GLY A 55 0.67 19.53 -12.16
CA GLY A 55 0.92 19.51 -13.60
C GLY A 55 0.31 18.29 -14.27
N GLY A 56 -0.33 18.52 -15.43
CA GLY A 56 -1.05 17.50 -16.19
C GLY A 56 -0.19 16.63 -17.12
N ASP A 57 1.11 16.89 -17.21
CA ASP A 57 2.02 16.15 -18.06
C ASP A 57 2.82 15.11 -17.24
N PRO A 58 2.63 13.80 -17.47
CA PRO A 58 3.33 12.75 -16.74
C PRO A 58 4.85 12.70 -17.01
N GLU A 59 5.35 13.35 -18.07
CA GLU A 59 6.80 13.44 -18.31
C GLU A 59 7.49 14.33 -17.28
N TYR A 60 6.79 15.38 -16.83
CA TYR A 60 7.30 16.36 -15.86
C TYR A 60 6.72 16.19 -14.44
N ASN A 61 5.77 15.28 -14.27
CA ASN A 61 5.12 15.00 -12.98
C ASN A 61 5.26 13.52 -12.63
N ALA A 62 6.24 13.19 -11.81
CA ALA A 62 6.53 11.81 -11.40
C ALA A 62 5.37 11.17 -10.62
N GLY A 63 4.70 11.92 -9.74
CA GLY A 63 3.52 11.45 -8.99
C GLY A 63 2.36 11.09 -9.92
N LEU A 64 2.11 11.94 -10.93
CA LEU A 64 1.08 11.67 -11.94
C LEU A 64 1.43 10.44 -12.79
N ARG A 65 2.69 10.27 -13.18
CA ARG A 65 3.14 9.11 -13.93
C ARG A 65 2.88 7.81 -13.17
N VAL A 66 3.29 7.73 -11.90
CA VAL A 66 3.05 6.56 -11.04
C VAL A 66 1.55 6.29 -10.88
N ALA A 67 0.73 7.32 -10.65
CA ALA A 67 -0.71 7.16 -10.52
C ALA A 67 -1.36 6.62 -11.82
N ILE A 68 -0.88 7.07 -12.99
CA ILE A 68 -1.34 6.57 -14.30
C ILE A 68 -0.90 5.13 -14.52
N GLU A 69 0.32 4.76 -14.16
CA GLU A 69 0.83 3.39 -14.28
C GLU A 69 -0.02 2.42 -13.45
N LYS A 70 -0.31 2.76 -12.20
CA LYS A 70 -1.20 1.99 -11.33
C LYS A 70 -2.61 1.83 -11.92
N ALA A 71 -3.18 2.92 -12.45
CA ALA A 71 -4.49 2.88 -13.10
C ALA A 71 -4.48 1.98 -14.35
N LYS A 72 -3.41 2.01 -15.13
CA LYS A 72 -3.23 1.13 -16.31
C LYS A 72 -3.07 -0.34 -15.91
N ALA A 73 -2.37 -0.63 -14.81
CA ALA A 73 -2.19 -2.00 -14.31
C ALA A 73 -3.52 -2.70 -14.02
N ILE A 74 -4.52 -1.96 -13.51
CA ILE A 74 -5.88 -2.47 -13.31
C ILE A 74 -6.76 -2.35 -14.57
N SER A 75 -6.18 -2.00 -15.72
CA SER A 75 -6.88 -1.81 -17.00
C SER A 75 -7.95 -0.69 -16.96
N MET A 76 -7.68 0.42 -16.28
CA MET A 76 -8.54 1.59 -16.33
C MET A 76 -8.59 2.15 -17.75
N PRO A 77 -9.79 2.46 -18.33
CA PRO A 77 -9.90 3.06 -19.62
C PRO A 77 -9.17 4.40 -19.72
N ASN A 78 -8.45 4.64 -20.83
CA ASN A 78 -7.72 5.87 -21.05
C ASN A 78 -8.59 7.14 -20.96
N ASP A 79 -9.86 7.06 -21.35
CA ASP A 79 -10.81 8.18 -21.23
C ASP A 79 -11.04 8.58 -19.75
N ASN A 80 -11.04 7.61 -18.84
CA ASN A 80 -11.17 7.88 -17.41
C ASN A 80 -9.91 8.54 -16.85
N ILE A 81 -8.73 8.08 -17.29
CA ILE A 81 -7.43 8.67 -16.93
C ILE A 81 -7.38 10.12 -17.41
N THR A 82 -7.66 10.35 -18.69
CA THR A 82 -7.65 11.69 -19.29
C THR A 82 -8.65 12.63 -18.61
N ARG A 83 -9.83 12.13 -18.27
CA ARG A 83 -10.85 12.91 -17.54
C ARG A 83 -10.38 13.28 -16.14
N ALA A 84 -9.71 12.36 -15.43
CA ALA A 84 -9.16 12.62 -14.11
C ALA A 84 -8.04 13.68 -14.15
N ILE A 85 -7.14 13.59 -15.15
CA ILE A 85 -6.10 14.61 -15.37
C ILE A 85 -6.74 15.99 -15.60
N LYS A 86 -7.70 16.09 -16.51
CA LYS A 86 -8.39 17.35 -16.83
C LYS A 86 -9.12 17.96 -15.63
N LYS A 87 -9.65 17.14 -14.73
CA LYS A 87 -10.22 17.61 -13.45
C LYS A 87 -9.13 18.18 -12.54
N GLY A 88 -7.98 17.53 -12.47
CA GLY A 88 -6.85 17.95 -11.64
C GLY A 88 -6.22 19.24 -12.12
N THR A 89 -6.07 19.43 -13.45
CA THR A 89 -5.54 20.66 -14.08
C THR A 89 -6.55 21.82 -14.09
N GLY A 90 -7.82 21.57 -13.74
CA GLY A 90 -8.87 22.60 -13.74
C GLY A 90 -9.51 22.83 -15.12
N GLU A 91 -9.20 22.03 -16.13
CA GLU A 91 -9.83 22.11 -17.46
C GLU A 91 -11.30 21.62 -17.45
N LEU A 92 -11.65 20.78 -16.48
CA LEU A 92 -13.02 20.34 -16.22
C LEU A 92 -13.40 20.70 -14.80
N GLU A 93 -14.67 21.07 -14.60
CA GLU A 93 -15.23 21.21 -13.26
C GLU A 93 -15.02 19.91 -12.49
N GLY A 94 -14.39 20.00 -11.34
CA GLY A 94 -14.06 18.88 -10.48
C GLY A 94 -14.28 19.23 -9.01
N VAL A 95 -14.31 18.18 -8.21
CA VAL A 95 -14.38 18.29 -6.75
C VAL A 95 -12.94 18.45 -6.25
N SER A 96 -12.74 19.34 -5.26
CA SER A 96 -11.44 19.42 -4.56
C SER A 96 -11.36 18.26 -3.59
N TYR A 97 -10.30 17.48 -3.68
CA TYR A 97 -10.00 16.42 -2.72
C TYR A 97 -8.96 16.91 -1.70
N GLU A 98 -9.16 16.49 -0.45
CA GLU A 98 -8.26 16.70 0.67
C GLU A 98 -7.69 15.36 1.13
N GLU A 99 -6.39 15.35 1.43
CA GLU A 99 -5.70 14.20 2.01
C GLU A 99 -5.85 14.23 3.52
N LEU A 100 -6.25 13.10 4.11
CA LEU A 100 -6.34 12.89 5.55
C LEU A 100 -5.65 11.58 5.90
N SER A 101 -4.99 11.56 7.05
CA SER A 101 -4.47 10.33 7.63
C SER A 101 -5.02 10.17 9.04
N PHE A 102 -5.54 9.01 9.35
CA PHE A 102 -6.02 8.66 10.68
C PHE A 102 -5.11 7.62 11.30
N GLU A 103 -4.80 7.83 12.55
CA GLU A 103 -4.02 6.91 13.36
C GLU A 103 -4.87 6.34 14.47
N GLY A 104 -4.68 5.05 14.79
CA GLY A 104 -5.46 4.42 15.85
C GLY A 104 -5.03 2.99 16.15
N TYR A 105 -5.73 2.42 17.09
CA TYR A 105 -5.54 1.03 17.49
C TYR A 105 -6.80 0.23 17.19
N GLY A 106 -6.65 -0.90 16.53
CA GLY A 106 -7.67 -1.92 16.38
C GLY A 106 -7.73 -2.85 17.60
N ALA A 107 -8.58 -3.88 17.50
CA ALA A 107 -8.70 -4.90 18.51
C ALA A 107 -7.32 -5.54 18.81
N GLY A 108 -7.07 -5.90 20.07
CA GLY A 108 -5.79 -6.48 20.48
C GLY A 108 -4.61 -5.51 20.48
N GLY A 109 -4.83 -4.20 20.33
CA GLY A 109 -3.79 -3.18 20.34
C GLY A 109 -2.96 -3.11 19.04
N VAL A 110 -3.46 -3.67 17.95
CA VAL A 110 -2.84 -3.58 16.63
C VAL A 110 -2.92 -2.13 16.12
N ALA A 111 -1.78 -1.57 15.72
CA ALA A 111 -1.70 -0.21 15.21
C ALA A 111 -2.18 -0.11 13.75
N PHE A 112 -2.88 0.98 13.45
CA PHE A 112 -3.39 1.29 12.12
C PHE A 112 -3.05 2.72 11.71
N ILE A 113 -2.65 2.88 10.44
CA ILE A 113 -2.65 4.16 9.75
C ILE A 113 -3.59 4.00 8.55
N VAL A 114 -4.53 4.94 8.40
CA VAL A 114 -5.55 4.93 7.35
C VAL A 114 -5.43 6.19 6.52
N ASP A 115 -4.93 6.05 5.29
CA ASP A 115 -4.79 7.15 4.35
C ASP A 115 -6.06 7.32 3.53
N CYS A 116 -6.56 8.56 3.50
CA CYS A 116 -7.83 8.91 2.89
C CYS A 116 -7.66 10.04 1.89
N LEU A 117 -8.48 10.01 0.85
CA LEU A 117 -8.60 11.06 -0.14
C LEU A 117 -10.08 11.37 -0.35
N THR A 118 -10.56 12.49 0.21
CA THR A 118 -11.98 12.78 0.31
C THR A 118 -12.34 14.18 -0.15
N ASP A 119 -13.56 14.34 -0.64
CA ASP A 119 -14.22 15.61 -0.90
C ASP A 119 -15.05 16.12 0.30
N ASN A 120 -15.13 15.29 1.37
CA ASN A 120 -15.91 15.64 2.56
C ASN A 120 -15.25 15.07 3.82
N THR A 121 -14.42 15.89 4.46
CA THR A 121 -13.64 15.54 5.65
C THR A 121 -14.50 15.09 6.83
N ASN A 122 -15.67 15.69 7.02
CA ASN A 122 -16.58 15.34 8.11
C ASN A 122 -17.21 13.96 7.92
N ARG A 123 -17.62 13.64 6.69
CA ARG A 123 -18.17 12.32 6.34
C ARG A 123 -17.12 11.25 6.61
N THR A 124 -15.91 11.42 6.08
CA THR A 124 -14.83 10.43 6.18
C THR A 124 -14.37 10.28 7.62
N THR A 125 -14.18 11.38 8.36
CA THR A 125 -13.83 11.33 9.80
C THR A 125 -14.85 10.54 10.61
N SER A 126 -16.15 10.81 10.40
CA SER A 126 -17.22 10.10 11.10
C SER A 126 -17.27 8.63 10.75
N PHE A 127 -17.05 8.29 9.47
CA PHE A 127 -16.99 6.92 8.99
C PHE A 127 -15.84 6.15 9.63
N VAL A 128 -14.60 6.68 9.56
CA VAL A 128 -13.41 6.00 10.10
C VAL A 128 -13.56 5.79 11.61
N LYS A 129 -13.93 6.81 12.38
CA LYS A 129 -14.16 6.69 13.84
C LYS A 129 -15.19 5.61 14.16
N SER A 130 -16.34 5.66 13.50
CA SER A 130 -17.42 4.69 13.71
C SER A 130 -17.00 3.25 13.31
N SER A 131 -16.16 3.10 12.30
CA SER A 131 -15.64 1.80 11.88
C SER A 131 -14.72 1.20 12.94
N PHE A 132 -13.79 1.98 13.48
CA PHE A 132 -12.93 1.53 14.58
C PHE A 132 -13.75 1.16 15.82
N ASP A 133 -14.64 2.05 16.28
CA ASP A 133 -15.47 1.82 17.48
C ASP A 133 -16.29 0.52 17.38
N LYS A 134 -16.90 0.26 16.22
CA LYS A 134 -17.72 -0.95 15.99
C LYS A 134 -16.92 -2.25 15.98
N HIS A 135 -15.63 -2.18 15.67
CA HIS A 135 -14.77 -3.37 15.55
C HIS A 135 -13.76 -3.49 16.72
N GLY A 136 -14.02 -2.80 17.83
CA GLY A 136 -13.25 -2.94 19.07
C GLY A 136 -11.92 -2.18 19.07
N GLY A 137 -11.80 -1.17 18.21
CA GLY A 137 -10.68 -0.25 18.14
C GLY A 137 -11.05 1.17 18.53
N ASN A 138 -10.13 2.09 18.37
CA ASN A 138 -10.34 3.52 18.53
C ASN A 138 -9.37 4.32 17.67
N VAL A 139 -9.84 5.44 17.13
CA VAL A 139 -8.98 6.43 16.47
C VAL A 139 -8.36 7.33 17.53
N GLY A 140 -7.05 7.47 17.49
CA GLY A 140 -6.27 8.30 18.41
C GLY A 140 -5.98 9.70 17.85
N THR A 141 -5.05 10.38 18.49
CA THR A 141 -4.50 11.64 18.01
C THR A 141 -3.41 11.40 16.99
N PRO A 142 -3.17 12.31 16.03
CA PRO A 142 -2.01 12.21 15.13
C PRO A 142 -0.71 12.01 15.90
N GLY A 143 0.13 11.08 15.45
CA GLY A 143 1.37 10.71 16.12
C GLY A 143 1.25 9.53 17.11
N CYS A 144 0.04 9.01 17.37
CA CYS A 144 -0.14 7.97 18.37
C CYS A 144 0.41 6.60 17.96
N VAL A 145 0.54 6.32 16.65
CA VAL A 145 1.09 5.08 16.13
C VAL A 145 2.18 5.27 15.07
N SER A 146 2.27 6.44 14.43
CA SER A 146 3.19 6.69 13.31
C SER A 146 4.66 6.45 13.67
N TYR A 147 5.07 6.60 14.95
CA TYR A 147 6.41 6.26 15.44
C TYR A 147 6.79 4.77 15.28
N MET A 148 5.79 3.89 15.13
CA MET A 148 5.99 2.46 14.89
C MET A 148 6.15 2.11 13.41
N PHE A 149 6.03 3.09 12.52
CA PHE A 149 6.10 2.91 11.09
C PHE A 149 7.20 3.78 10.48
N SER A 150 7.75 3.31 9.38
CA SER A 150 8.67 4.08 8.54
C SER A 150 8.11 4.16 7.12
N ARG A 151 8.18 5.33 6.50
CA ARG A 151 7.84 5.44 5.07
C ARG A 151 8.96 4.81 4.25
N LYS A 152 8.60 3.85 3.39
CA LYS A 152 9.51 3.13 2.52
C LYS A 152 8.89 2.99 1.14
N GLY A 153 9.69 3.04 0.09
CA GLY A 153 9.31 2.47 -1.18
C GLY A 153 9.28 0.94 -1.05
N VAL A 154 8.21 0.32 -1.50
CA VAL A 154 8.02 -1.13 -1.46
C VAL A 154 7.67 -1.61 -2.85
N LEU A 155 8.45 -2.55 -3.36
CA LEU A 155 8.24 -3.17 -4.68
C LEU A 155 8.12 -4.68 -4.45
N LEU A 156 6.92 -5.22 -4.70
CA LEU A 156 6.63 -6.64 -4.55
C LEU A 156 6.65 -7.31 -5.91
N ILE A 157 7.53 -8.29 -6.06
CA ILE A 157 7.76 -9.04 -7.30
C ILE A 157 7.41 -10.50 -7.04
N GLU A 158 6.62 -11.13 -7.93
CA GLU A 158 6.30 -12.55 -7.86
C GLU A 158 7.56 -13.39 -8.14
N ARG A 159 7.84 -14.35 -7.27
CA ARG A 159 8.91 -15.32 -7.54
C ARG A 159 8.42 -16.30 -8.59
N THR A 160 9.15 -16.39 -9.69
CA THR A 160 8.93 -17.36 -10.75
C THR A 160 10.22 -18.15 -10.99
N ASP A 161 10.13 -19.31 -11.62
CA ASP A 161 11.30 -20.12 -11.97
C ASP A 161 12.25 -19.40 -12.95
N GLU A 162 11.79 -18.32 -13.57
CA GLU A 162 12.56 -17.51 -14.53
C GLU A 162 13.41 -16.44 -13.85
N ILE A 163 13.11 -16.08 -12.59
CA ILE A 163 13.81 -15.05 -11.84
C ILE A 163 14.90 -15.68 -10.99
N ASN A 164 16.15 -15.32 -11.30
CA ASN A 164 17.28 -15.67 -10.47
C ASN A 164 17.35 -14.71 -9.27
N GLU A 165 17.49 -15.26 -8.08
CA GLU A 165 17.56 -14.50 -6.83
C GLU A 165 18.79 -13.58 -6.77
N ASP A 166 19.95 -14.07 -7.21
CA ASP A 166 21.18 -13.28 -7.20
C ASP A 166 21.08 -12.08 -8.17
N ASP A 167 20.48 -12.28 -9.35
CA ASP A 167 20.34 -11.24 -10.37
C ASP A 167 19.40 -10.11 -9.92
N ILE A 168 18.27 -10.43 -9.27
CA ILE A 168 17.34 -9.43 -8.76
C ILE A 168 17.93 -8.67 -7.56
N MET A 169 18.69 -9.38 -6.71
CA MET A 169 19.37 -8.76 -5.58
C MET A 169 20.44 -7.76 -6.05
N GLU A 170 21.25 -8.14 -7.04
CA GLU A 170 22.25 -7.27 -7.64
C GLU A 170 21.60 -6.05 -8.29
N ALA A 171 20.60 -6.26 -9.14
CA ALA A 171 19.89 -5.19 -9.83
C ALA A 171 19.21 -4.19 -8.86
N ALA A 172 18.59 -4.68 -7.78
CA ALA A 172 17.94 -3.83 -6.79
C ALA A 172 18.97 -3.00 -5.99
N LEU A 173 20.05 -3.63 -5.54
CA LEU A 173 21.10 -2.95 -4.77
C LEU A 173 21.87 -1.93 -5.61
N GLU A 174 22.19 -2.26 -6.86
CA GLU A 174 22.83 -1.31 -7.79
C GLU A 174 21.95 -0.10 -8.09
N ALA A 175 20.62 -0.30 -8.13
CA ALA A 175 19.66 0.77 -8.31
C ALA A 175 19.45 1.64 -7.07
N GLY A 176 19.98 1.25 -5.91
CA GLY A 176 19.92 2.00 -4.67
C GLY A 176 18.85 1.53 -3.68
N ALA A 177 18.41 0.27 -3.76
CA ALA A 177 17.54 -0.31 -2.74
C ALA A 177 18.24 -0.40 -1.37
N ASP A 178 17.46 -0.18 -0.29
CA ASP A 178 17.97 -0.31 1.08
C ASP A 178 18.10 -1.77 1.51
N ASP A 179 17.14 -2.59 1.08
CA ASP A 179 17.02 -4.00 1.49
C ASP A 179 16.17 -4.79 0.50
N ILE A 180 16.38 -6.09 0.46
CA ILE A 180 15.55 -7.03 -0.27
C ILE A 180 15.26 -8.25 0.59
N VAL A 181 14.00 -8.60 0.71
CA VAL A 181 13.52 -9.78 1.44
C VAL A 181 13.00 -10.79 0.43
N SER A 182 13.56 -11.99 0.50
CA SER A 182 13.18 -13.13 -0.34
C SER A 182 12.38 -14.13 0.50
N ASP A 183 11.21 -14.50 0.03
CA ASP A 183 10.38 -15.57 0.59
C ASP A 183 10.07 -16.66 -0.46
N GLU A 184 9.20 -17.61 -0.10
CA GLU A 184 8.88 -18.76 -0.97
C GLU A 184 8.10 -18.33 -2.23
N GLU A 185 7.38 -17.21 -2.20
CA GLU A 185 6.46 -16.77 -3.27
C GLU A 185 6.83 -15.42 -3.90
N SER A 186 7.70 -14.63 -3.23
CA SER A 186 7.97 -13.28 -3.65
C SER A 186 9.33 -12.73 -3.25
N PHE A 187 9.71 -11.63 -3.93
CA PHE A 187 10.78 -10.73 -3.51
C PHE A 187 10.16 -9.39 -3.14
N THR A 188 10.52 -8.86 -1.98
CA THR A 188 10.10 -7.52 -1.55
C THR A 188 11.32 -6.61 -1.46
N VAL A 189 11.38 -5.63 -2.33
CA VAL A 189 12.46 -4.63 -2.36
C VAL A 189 12.01 -3.41 -1.58
N TYR A 190 12.84 -2.96 -0.63
CA TYR A 190 12.62 -1.77 0.18
C TYR A 190 13.60 -0.67 -0.21
N THR A 191 13.10 0.56 -0.29
CA THR A 191 13.89 1.73 -0.64
C THR A 191 13.58 2.90 0.28
N ASP A 192 14.48 3.88 0.34
CA ASP A 192 14.09 5.21 0.78
C ASP A 192 13.04 5.78 -0.20
N PRO A 193 12.02 6.52 0.27
CA PRO A 193 11.02 7.13 -0.61
C PRO A 193 11.60 8.02 -1.71
N SER A 194 12.74 8.66 -1.47
CA SER A 194 13.36 9.59 -2.43
C SER A 194 13.98 8.88 -3.63
N VAL A 195 14.49 7.66 -3.45
CA VAL A 195 15.11 6.86 -4.54
C VAL A 195 14.15 5.83 -5.14
N TYR A 196 12.96 5.68 -4.56
CA TYR A 196 11.93 4.74 -5.06
C TYR A 196 11.65 4.86 -6.57
N PRO A 197 11.49 6.08 -7.16
CA PRO A 197 11.21 6.18 -8.60
C PRO A 197 12.35 5.66 -9.48
N ASP A 198 13.59 5.81 -9.02
CA ASP A 198 14.78 5.38 -9.76
C ASP A 198 14.94 3.86 -9.69
N VAL A 199 14.74 3.27 -8.50
CA VAL A 199 14.75 1.81 -8.31
C VAL A 199 13.62 1.15 -9.08
N HIS A 200 12.40 1.70 -9.01
CA HIS A 200 11.25 1.22 -9.77
C HIS A 200 11.55 1.20 -11.27
N LYS A 201 12.11 2.30 -11.79
CA LYS A 201 12.48 2.41 -13.20
C LYS A 201 13.56 1.39 -13.58
N ALA A 202 14.62 1.28 -12.81
CA ALA A 202 15.73 0.36 -13.09
C ALA A 202 15.26 -1.09 -13.15
N LEU A 203 14.45 -1.53 -12.18
CA LEU A 203 13.89 -2.88 -12.17
C LEU A 203 12.89 -3.11 -13.30
N THR A 204 12.10 -2.11 -13.69
CA THR A 204 11.22 -2.17 -14.87
C THR A 204 12.04 -2.33 -16.15
N ASP A 205 13.09 -1.53 -16.32
CA ASP A 205 13.98 -1.59 -17.48
C ASP A 205 14.73 -2.93 -17.56
N ALA A 206 15.01 -3.56 -16.42
CA ALA A 206 15.58 -4.91 -16.32
C ALA A 206 14.55 -6.04 -16.61
N GLY A 207 13.27 -5.68 -16.81
CA GLY A 207 12.21 -6.61 -17.21
C GLY A 207 11.39 -7.19 -16.05
N TYR A 208 11.61 -6.74 -14.81
CA TYR A 208 10.80 -7.20 -13.67
C TYR A 208 9.41 -6.55 -13.68
N THR A 209 8.42 -7.34 -13.28
CA THR A 209 7.02 -6.89 -13.14
C THR A 209 6.62 -6.91 -11.68
N PHE A 210 5.84 -5.90 -11.26
CA PHE A 210 5.44 -5.75 -9.87
C PHE A 210 4.00 -6.19 -9.67
N ILE A 211 3.76 -6.97 -8.61
CA ILE A 211 2.41 -7.23 -8.09
C ILE A 211 1.89 -5.97 -7.42
N GLU A 212 2.77 -5.31 -6.65
CA GLU A 212 2.50 -4.07 -5.96
C GLU A 212 3.76 -3.23 -5.95
N SER A 213 3.60 -1.91 -6.13
CA SER A 213 4.70 -0.95 -6.04
C SER A 213 4.16 0.38 -5.53
N ASP A 214 4.63 0.82 -4.36
CA ASP A 214 4.20 2.07 -3.74
C ASP A 214 5.19 2.59 -2.70
N VAL A 215 4.99 3.85 -2.29
CA VAL A 215 5.60 4.39 -1.07
C VAL A 215 4.56 4.24 0.05
N GLU A 216 4.90 3.46 1.07
CA GLU A 216 3.97 3.11 2.13
C GLU A 216 4.58 3.11 3.53
N PHE A 217 3.70 3.01 4.53
CA PHE A 217 4.11 2.87 5.92
C PHE A 217 4.43 1.41 6.24
N VAL A 218 5.71 1.15 6.51
CA VAL A 218 6.24 -0.16 6.87
C VAL A 218 6.44 -0.20 8.39
N PRO A 219 5.78 -1.09 9.18
CA PRO A 219 6.00 -1.15 10.62
C PRO A 219 7.41 -1.61 10.95
N SER A 220 7.97 -0.98 11.98
CA SER A 220 9.22 -1.36 12.62
C SER A 220 9.02 -2.42 13.72
N VAL A 221 7.80 -2.53 14.25
CA VAL A 221 7.42 -3.44 15.32
C VAL A 221 6.12 -4.14 14.97
N ASP A 222 6.15 -5.46 14.93
CA ASP A 222 4.98 -6.27 14.66
C ASP A 222 4.16 -6.51 15.94
N SER A 223 2.82 -6.55 15.79
CA SER A 223 1.86 -6.90 16.83
C SER A 223 1.18 -8.23 16.49
N THR A 224 1.11 -9.13 17.46
CA THR A 224 0.41 -10.41 17.31
C THR A 224 -0.87 -10.37 18.16
N PRO A 225 -2.05 -10.14 17.55
CA PRO A 225 -3.33 -10.12 18.25
C PRO A 225 -3.73 -11.53 18.70
N SER A 226 -4.68 -11.59 19.66
CA SER A 226 -5.29 -12.88 20.03
C SER A 226 -6.17 -13.42 18.90
N GLU A 227 -6.39 -14.74 18.87
CA GLU A 227 -7.29 -15.37 17.89
C GLU A 227 -8.71 -14.78 17.89
N ASN A 228 -9.19 -14.31 19.06
CA ASN A 228 -10.51 -13.67 19.20
C ASN A 228 -10.57 -12.27 18.58
N ASP A 229 -9.45 -11.62 18.37
CA ASP A 229 -9.37 -10.27 17.81
C ASP A 229 -9.19 -10.28 16.28
N ILE A 230 -8.63 -11.35 15.72
CA ILE A 230 -8.41 -11.48 14.27
C ILE A 230 -9.69 -11.22 13.45
N PRO A 231 -10.86 -11.83 13.76
CA PRO A 231 -12.07 -11.57 12.99
C PRO A 231 -12.55 -10.12 13.03
N LYS A 232 -12.30 -9.42 14.16
CA LYS A 232 -12.64 -7.99 14.27
C LYS A 232 -11.73 -7.11 13.43
N LEU A 233 -10.43 -7.45 13.41
CA LEU A 233 -9.43 -6.75 12.60
C LEU A 233 -9.69 -6.94 11.10
N ARG A 234 -9.98 -8.17 10.65
CA ARG A 234 -10.37 -8.46 9.26
C ARG A 234 -11.59 -7.65 8.85
N LYS A 235 -12.64 -7.68 9.70
CA LYS A 235 -13.86 -6.92 9.45
C LYS A 235 -13.63 -5.40 9.40
N LEU A 236 -12.72 -4.89 10.24
CA LEU A 236 -12.33 -3.47 10.21
C LEU A 236 -11.68 -3.11 8.87
N ILE A 237 -10.72 -3.92 8.42
CA ILE A 237 -10.04 -3.70 7.13
C ILE A 237 -11.04 -3.76 5.98
N ASP A 238 -11.88 -4.80 5.91
CA ASP A 238 -12.90 -4.95 4.88
C ASP A 238 -13.80 -3.69 4.78
N VAL A 239 -14.31 -3.23 5.93
CA VAL A 239 -15.20 -2.05 5.97
C VAL A 239 -14.46 -0.78 5.58
N LEU A 240 -13.19 -0.62 5.98
CA LEU A 240 -12.39 0.54 5.59
C LEU A 240 -12.12 0.52 4.08
N GLU A 241 -11.64 -0.60 3.56
CA GLU A 241 -11.26 -0.72 2.14
C GLU A 241 -12.43 -0.62 1.16
N ASP A 242 -13.64 -1.00 1.60
CA ASP A 242 -14.86 -0.85 0.80
C ASP A 242 -15.29 0.61 0.63
N ASN A 243 -14.71 1.55 1.36
CA ASN A 243 -15.02 2.96 1.24
C ASN A 243 -14.12 3.65 0.20
N ASP A 244 -14.74 4.32 -0.78
CA ASP A 244 -14.04 5.01 -1.87
C ASP A 244 -13.13 6.18 -1.40
N ASP A 245 -13.31 6.68 -0.18
CA ASP A 245 -12.47 7.74 0.37
C ASP A 245 -11.20 7.19 1.02
N ILE A 246 -11.16 5.90 1.34
CA ILE A 246 -9.98 5.24 1.90
C ILE A 246 -9.05 4.80 0.77
N GLN A 247 -7.84 5.34 0.74
CA GLN A 247 -6.84 4.99 -0.26
C GLN A 247 -6.06 3.75 0.15
N LYS A 248 -5.55 3.74 1.38
CA LYS A 248 -4.72 2.65 1.89
C LYS A 248 -4.91 2.46 3.40
N VAL A 249 -4.81 1.20 3.84
CA VAL A 249 -4.83 0.82 5.25
C VAL A 249 -3.51 0.14 5.56
N HIS A 250 -2.76 0.72 6.50
CA HIS A 250 -1.50 0.16 6.99
C HIS A 250 -1.70 -0.38 8.39
N THR A 251 -1.08 -1.52 8.68
CA THR A 251 -1.16 -2.14 10.01
C THR A 251 0.17 -2.78 10.39
N ASN A 252 0.43 -2.85 11.69
CA ASN A 252 1.55 -3.60 12.22
C ASN A 252 1.18 -5.03 12.64
N CYS A 253 0.07 -5.56 12.17
CA CYS A 253 -0.33 -6.94 12.44
C CYS A 253 0.67 -7.91 11.82
N ALA A 254 1.19 -8.84 12.63
CA ALA A 254 2.08 -9.89 12.14
C ALA A 254 1.34 -11.00 11.37
N ILE A 255 0.01 -11.06 11.53
CA ILE A 255 -0.87 -12.05 10.91
C ILE A 255 -1.48 -11.43 9.66
N ASP A 256 -1.59 -12.23 8.60
CA ASP A 256 -2.32 -11.82 7.41
C ASP A 256 -3.81 -11.61 7.73
N LEU A 257 -4.30 -10.42 7.46
CA LEU A 257 -5.68 -10.03 7.70
C LEU A 257 -6.55 -10.06 6.44
N TYR A 258 -6.01 -10.46 5.28
CA TYR A 258 -6.69 -10.48 3.99
C TYR A 258 -7.20 -11.87 3.55
N GLU A 259 -6.99 -12.89 4.39
CA GLU A 259 -7.50 -14.25 4.17
C GLU A 259 -8.92 -14.49 4.70
#